data_b63846e503f77e9c2b8fa408dc1169f0
#
_entry.id   b63846e503f77e9c2b8fa408dc1169f0
#
_cell.length_a   1.000
_cell.length_b   1.000
_cell.length_c   1.000
_cell.angle_alpha   90.00
_cell.angle_beta   90.00
_cell.angle_gamma   90.00
#
_symmetry.space_group_name_H-M   'P 1'
#
loop_
_entity.id
_entity.type
_entity.pdbx_description
1 polymer ?
#
loop_
_entity_poly.entity_id
_entity_poly.type
_entity_poly.pdbx_seq_one_letter_code
_entity_poly.pdbx_strand_id
1 'polypeptide(L)'
;MELFIHYLLMPYLLEGIRITVYVTVIGIAGGAVLGAALSLLQLSRVRLVSLCAKVYVGIFRGTPLILQMVFAYDAMPRIGIRLPGVVAAGVALAANEAPFIAEMIRSAIASVGAGQRLAGKTLGLSAWQRAQRIVWPQAFRAALPGAGNAVISALKNSALAMVIAVPELTLRSTQLASSTFDFFSIFFAAGVWYLVLTGVVSLAQVALESLFGYDRPRTGKGAVIQGKAPAIGVGTMAQHTDRNAAQAIVAGRVTESRLEYTDPRDKVPEYCVEAINLRKSYHGKDVLSDVTLQLRTGTTTVLLGASGAGKSTLLRCFGLLETPDAGEMRIGNRRFQFGAGSTAHYDDKRLTTERLAGGVTVILQNFELFPHMTAVENVTLALTATYGVGRRDAEEVARATLESLGLSMHADKYPRHLSGGQQQRVAIARALVIKPRLLLMDEPTSALDPESVNGILDLVGELKKKGDISIVITTHQLKVASRLGDTVVFMNNGQIVEYGSAIDVLTKATDPKTIRFVEAFG
;
A
#
# COMPACT_ATOMS: atom_id res chain seq x y z
N MET A 1 -14.74 9.80 -53.46
CA MET A 1 -13.52 9.95 -52.65
C MET A 1 -13.09 11.40 -52.52
N GLU A 2 -13.08 12.17 -53.57
CA GLU A 2 -12.72 13.60 -53.58
C GLU A 2 -13.59 14.45 -52.64
N LEU A 3 -14.91 14.28 -52.67
CA LEU A 3 -15.85 14.96 -51.78
C LEU A 3 -15.58 14.65 -50.30
N PHE A 4 -15.25 13.42 -49.96
CA PHE A 4 -14.90 13.03 -48.59
C PHE A 4 -13.62 13.74 -48.11
N ILE A 5 -12.56 13.75 -48.92
CA ILE A 5 -11.30 14.44 -48.60
C ILE A 5 -11.53 15.96 -48.47
N HIS A 6 -12.38 16.53 -49.32
CA HIS A 6 -12.76 17.93 -49.23
C HIS A 6 -13.41 18.27 -47.89
N TYR A 7 -14.40 17.47 -47.43
CA TYR A 7 -15.05 17.69 -46.12
C TYR A 7 -14.10 17.43 -44.95
N LEU A 8 -13.22 16.44 -45.05
CA LEU A 8 -12.26 16.11 -43.98
C LEU A 8 -11.32 17.29 -43.68
N LEU A 9 -10.91 18.06 -44.70
CA LEU A 9 -10.00 19.20 -44.55
C LEU A 9 -10.72 20.55 -44.48
N MET A 10 -12.04 20.54 -44.46
CA MET A 10 -12.83 21.77 -44.50
C MET A 10 -12.65 22.60 -43.20
N PRO A 11 -12.24 23.89 -43.29
CA PRO A 11 -11.99 24.74 -42.12
C PRO A 11 -13.21 24.82 -41.16
N TYR A 12 -14.41 24.74 -41.71
CA TYR A 12 -15.66 24.76 -40.95
C TYR A 12 -15.77 23.56 -39.96
N LEU A 13 -15.40 22.35 -40.37
CA LEU A 13 -15.38 21.17 -39.52
C LEU A 13 -14.18 21.18 -38.56
N LEU A 14 -13.02 21.65 -39.01
CA LEU A 14 -11.82 21.80 -38.16
C LEU A 14 -12.07 22.75 -36.97
N GLU A 15 -12.81 23.83 -37.21
CA GLU A 15 -13.22 24.72 -36.08
C GLU A 15 -14.18 24.02 -35.13
N GLY A 16 -15.04 23.11 -35.61
CA GLY A 16 -15.87 22.24 -34.76
C GLY A 16 -15.05 21.34 -33.86
N ILE A 17 -13.95 20.77 -34.38
CA ILE A 17 -13.00 19.96 -33.58
C ILE A 17 -12.41 20.78 -32.43
N ARG A 18 -12.00 22.01 -32.68
CA ARG A 18 -11.45 22.90 -31.65
C ARG A 18 -12.45 23.09 -30.50
N ILE A 19 -13.73 23.30 -30.80
CA ILE A 19 -14.78 23.48 -29.80
C ILE A 19 -15.07 22.18 -29.07
N THR A 20 -15.12 21.02 -29.75
CA THR A 20 -15.21 19.70 -29.17
C THR A 20 -14.11 19.48 -28.11
N VAL A 21 -12.86 19.81 -28.46
CA VAL A 21 -11.72 19.70 -27.53
C VAL A 21 -11.89 20.65 -26.34
N TYR A 22 -12.31 21.91 -26.57
CA TYR A 22 -12.52 22.86 -25.46
C TYR A 22 -13.58 22.37 -24.46
N VAL A 23 -14.74 21.90 -24.94
CA VAL A 23 -15.79 21.34 -24.10
C VAL A 23 -15.27 20.15 -23.30
N THR A 24 -14.52 19.24 -23.96
CA THR A 24 -13.92 18.07 -23.32
C THR A 24 -12.91 18.46 -22.25
N VAL A 25 -12.02 19.41 -22.52
CA VAL A 25 -11.02 19.88 -21.55
C VAL A 25 -11.67 20.50 -20.32
N ILE A 26 -12.66 21.39 -20.50
CA ILE A 26 -13.41 21.99 -19.40
C ILE A 26 -14.13 20.88 -18.60
N GLY A 27 -14.77 19.92 -19.29
CA GLY A 27 -15.47 18.80 -18.68
C GLY A 27 -14.56 17.93 -17.84
N ILE A 28 -13.42 17.51 -18.37
CA ILE A 28 -12.47 16.64 -17.65
C ILE A 28 -11.75 17.39 -16.52
N ALA A 29 -11.27 18.61 -16.78
CA ALA A 29 -10.58 19.39 -15.75
C ALA A 29 -11.52 19.72 -14.57
N GLY A 30 -12.73 20.21 -14.87
CA GLY A 30 -13.76 20.45 -13.86
C GLY A 30 -14.21 19.17 -13.16
N GLY A 31 -14.43 18.09 -13.92
CA GLY A 31 -14.78 16.78 -13.41
C GLY A 31 -13.71 16.19 -12.47
N ALA A 32 -12.42 16.40 -12.80
CA ALA A 32 -11.32 15.96 -11.94
C ALA A 32 -11.29 16.71 -10.60
N VAL A 33 -11.47 18.04 -10.63
CA VAL A 33 -11.54 18.86 -9.41
C VAL A 33 -12.74 18.49 -8.55
N LEU A 34 -13.94 18.44 -9.14
CA LEU A 34 -15.18 18.06 -8.44
C LEU A 34 -15.15 16.61 -7.98
N GLY A 35 -14.63 15.68 -8.78
CA GLY A 35 -14.50 14.27 -8.43
C GLY A 35 -13.53 14.04 -7.27
N ALA A 36 -12.40 14.74 -7.25
CA ALA A 36 -11.48 14.71 -6.12
C ALA A 36 -12.14 15.24 -4.84
N ALA A 37 -12.85 16.38 -4.93
CA ALA A 37 -13.60 16.94 -3.81
C ALA A 37 -14.68 15.96 -3.32
N LEU A 38 -15.47 15.38 -4.21
CA LEU A 38 -16.51 14.39 -3.88
C LEU A 38 -15.94 13.14 -3.21
N SER A 39 -14.78 12.65 -3.68
CA SER A 39 -14.11 11.49 -3.07
C SER A 39 -13.74 11.77 -1.60
N LEU A 40 -13.26 12.97 -1.30
CA LEU A 40 -12.93 13.40 0.08
C LEU A 40 -14.19 13.60 0.93
N LEU A 41 -15.24 14.23 0.37
CA LEU A 41 -16.50 14.47 1.09
C LEU A 41 -17.22 13.15 1.43
N GLN A 42 -17.18 12.15 0.57
CA GLN A 42 -17.74 10.82 0.84
C GLN A 42 -17.03 10.08 1.98
N LEU A 43 -15.73 10.35 2.19
CA LEU A 43 -14.93 9.78 3.27
C LEU A 43 -15.04 10.59 4.59
N SER A 44 -15.79 11.68 4.60
CA SER A 44 -15.98 12.53 5.77
C SER A 44 -16.66 11.76 6.92
N ARG A 45 -16.17 11.99 8.14
CA ARG A 45 -16.79 11.49 9.38
C ARG A 45 -18.13 12.16 9.69
N VAL A 46 -18.39 13.31 9.11
CA VAL A 46 -19.64 14.05 9.28
C VAL A 46 -20.69 13.43 8.37
N ARG A 47 -21.69 12.74 8.96
CA ARG A 47 -22.73 12.00 8.23
C ARG A 47 -23.48 12.85 7.20
N LEU A 48 -23.80 14.11 7.55
CA LEU A 48 -24.52 15.02 6.66
C LEU A 48 -23.70 15.33 5.40
N VAL A 49 -22.39 15.60 5.53
CA VAL A 49 -21.49 15.89 4.41
C VAL A 49 -21.38 14.67 3.48
N SER A 50 -21.19 13.48 4.06
CA SER A 50 -21.14 12.24 3.28
C SER A 50 -22.46 11.95 2.58
N LEU A 51 -23.61 12.26 3.22
CA LEU A 51 -24.93 12.09 2.62
C LEU A 51 -25.13 13.05 1.44
N CYS A 52 -24.81 14.32 1.59
CA CYS A 52 -24.89 15.31 0.50
C CYS A 52 -24.06 14.87 -0.73
N ALA A 53 -22.83 14.40 -0.50
CA ALA A 53 -21.99 13.88 -1.58
C ALA A 53 -22.60 12.63 -2.27
N LYS A 54 -23.23 11.73 -1.51
CA LYS A 54 -23.91 10.56 -2.06
C LYS A 54 -25.16 10.95 -2.87
N VAL A 55 -25.92 11.92 -2.38
CA VAL A 55 -27.10 12.46 -3.09
C VAL A 55 -26.68 13.08 -4.42
N TYR A 56 -25.62 13.91 -4.41
CA TYR A 56 -25.06 14.46 -5.65
C TYR A 56 -24.71 13.34 -6.66
N VAL A 57 -23.97 12.34 -6.23
CA VAL A 57 -23.60 11.19 -7.07
C VAL A 57 -24.84 10.47 -7.61
N GLY A 58 -25.87 10.27 -6.77
CA GLY A 58 -27.13 9.64 -7.18
C GLY A 58 -27.85 10.44 -8.27
N ILE A 59 -27.94 11.76 -8.13
CA ILE A 59 -28.59 12.65 -9.11
C ILE A 59 -27.84 12.63 -10.44
N PHE A 60 -26.54 12.91 -10.43
CA PHE A 60 -25.77 13.07 -11.67
C PHE A 60 -25.50 11.75 -12.41
N ARG A 61 -25.52 10.61 -11.72
CA ARG A 61 -25.47 9.29 -12.36
C ARG A 61 -26.83 8.79 -12.82
N GLY A 62 -27.89 9.26 -12.19
CA GLY A 62 -29.27 8.85 -12.50
C GLY A 62 -29.96 9.70 -13.56
N THR A 63 -29.37 10.83 -13.96
CA THR A 63 -29.96 11.74 -14.98
C THR A 63 -29.15 11.74 -16.27
N PRO A 64 -29.80 11.76 -17.45
CA PRO A 64 -29.10 11.86 -18.73
C PRO A 64 -28.32 13.16 -18.86
N LEU A 65 -27.10 13.10 -19.39
CA LEU A 65 -26.22 14.26 -19.60
C LEU A 65 -26.89 15.36 -20.45
N ILE A 66 -27.66 14.96 -21.46
CA ILE A 66 -28.39 15.89 -22.32
C ILE A 66 -29.32 16.82 -21.50
N LEU A 67 -30.03 16.29 -20.51
CA LEU A 67 -30.89 17.09 -19.62
C LEU A 67 -30.08 18.01 -18.71
N GLN A 68 -28.92 17.55 -18.24
CA GLN A 68 -28.01 18.36 -17.44
C GLN A 68 -27.47 19.54 -18.25
N MET A 69 -27.15 19.35 -19.55
CA MET A 69 -26.71 20.43 -20.46
C MET A 69 -27.80 21.46 -20.69
N VAL A 70 -29.04 21.00 -20.98
CA VAL A 70 -30.20 21.89 -21.13
C VAL A 70 -30.44 22.67 -19.85
N PHE A 71 -30.41 22.02 -18.69
CA PHE A 71 -30.57 22.68 -17.40
C PHE A 71 -29.49 23.75 -17.17
N ALA A 72 -28.20 23.44 -17.44
CA ALA A 72 -27.10 24.37 -17.25
C ALA A 72 -27.21 25.60 -18.17
N TYR A 73 -27.78 25.44 -19.38
CA TYR A 73 -27.88 26.52 -20.35
C TYR A 73 -29.17 27.33 -20.22
N ASP A 74 -30.34 26.68 -20.01
CA ASP A 74 -31.66 27.34 -20.04
C ASP A 74 -32.19 27.68 -18.64
N ALA A 75 -31.91 26.85 -17.62
CA ALA A 75 -32.45 27.06 -16.28
C ALA A 75 -31.57 27.97 -15.41
N MET A 76 -30.24 27.88 -15.49
CA MET A 76 -29.32 28.71 -14.69
C MET A 76 -29.45 30.23 -14.92
N PRO A 77 -29.73 30.73 -16.14
CA PRO A 77 -30.00 32.15 -16.35
C PRO A 77 -31.16 32.71 -15.53
N ARG A 78 -32.15 31.87 -15.19
CA ARG A 78 -33.31 32.28 -14.37
C ARG A 78 -32.94 32.61 -12.92
N ILE A 79 -31.83 32.08 -12.45
CA ILE A 79 -31.27 32.38 -11.13
C ILE A 79 -30.07 33.35 -11.21
N GLY A 80 -29.91 34.02 -12.36
CA GLY A 80 -28.89 35.07 -12.58
C GLY A 80 -27.53 34.56 -13.07
N ILE A 81 -27.34 33.26 -13.32
CA ILE A 81 -26.08 32.67 -13.80
C ILE A 81 -26.16 32.47 -15.31
N ARG A 82 -25.56 33.40 -16.07
CA ARG A 82 -25.49 33.31 -17.54
C ARG A 82 -24.13 32.78 -17.97
N LEU A 83 -24.10 31.61 -18.59
CA LEU A 83 -22.87 30.98 -19.09
C LEU A 83 -22.87 30.99 -20.63
N PRO A 84 -21.74 31.27 -21.30
CA PRO A 84 -21.60 31.00 -22.74
C PRO A 84 -21.86 29.50 -23.01
N GLY A 85 -22.45 29.15 -24.16
CA GLY A 85 -22.86 27.78 -24.47
C GLY A 85 -21.74 26.74 -24.29
N VAL A 86 -20.53 27.03 -24.76
CA VAL A 86 -19.36 26.16 -24.61
C VAL A 86 -19.01 25.91 -23.13
N VAL A 87 -19.12 26.97 -22.30
CA VAL A 87 -18.84 26.85 -20.85
C VAL A 87 -19.95 26.08 -20.17
N ALA A 88 -21.22 26.33 -20.51
CA ALA A 88 -22.38 25.61 -19.97
C ALA A 88 -22.30 24.11 -20.28
N ALA A 89 -21.94 23.74 -21.52
CA ALA A 89 -21.71 22.35 -21.92
C ALA A 89 -20.55 21.73 -21.13
N GLY A 90 -19.42 22.43 -21.00
CA GLY A 90 -18.27 21.96 -20.26
C GLY A 90 -18.54 21.76 -18.76
N VAL A 91 -19.29 22.69 -18.12
CA VAL A 91 -19.69 22.60 -16.71
C VAL A 91 -20.66 21.44 -16.48
N ALA A 92 -21.66 21.25 -17.35
CA ALA A 92 -22.58 20.11 -17.27
C ALA A 92 -21.81 18.78 -17.44
N LEU A 93 -20.90 18.71 -18.40
CA LEU A 93 -20.03 17.56 -18.60
C LEU A 93 -19.14 17.31 -17.37
N ALA A 94 -18.55 18.35 -16.78
CA ALA A 94 -17.76 18.23 -15.55
C ALA A 94 -18.58 17.69 -14.38
N ALA A 95 -19.79 18.19 -14.20
CA ALA A 95 -20.70 17.71 -13.15
C ALA A 95 -21.12 16.25 -13.36
N ASN A 96 -21.28 15.82 -14.60
CA ASN A 96 -21.60 14.43 -14.97
C ASN A 96 -20.40 13.48 -14.77
N GLU A 97 -19.20 13.90 -15.17
CA GLU A 97 -17.99 13.06 -15.04
C GLU A 97 -17.47 12.97 -13.60
N ALA A 98 -17.75 13.97 -12.75
CA ALA A 98 -17.26 14.01 -11.36
C ALA A 98 -17.58 12.77 -10.52
N PRO A 99 -18.80 12.18 -10.53
CA PRO A 99 -19.10 10.93 -9.84
C PRO A 99 -18.25 9.74 -10.29
N PHE A 100 -17.99 9.62 -11.59
CA PHE A 100 -17.19 8.53 -12.16
C PHE A 100 -15.71 8.68 -11.78
N ILE A 101 -15.19 9.91 -11.84
CA ILE A 101 -13.81 10.22 -11.41
C ILE A 101 -13.65 10.02 -9.90
N ALA A 102 -14.65 10.42 -9.07
CA ALA A 102 -14.63 10.19 -7.64
C ALA A 102 -14.55 8.69 -7.30
N GLU A 103 -15.35 7.86 -7.99
CA GLU A 103 -15.33 6.41 -7.82
C GLU A 103 -14.01 5.80 -8.28
N MET A 104 -13.46 6.26 -9.40
CA MET A 104 -12.14 5.84 -9.90
C MET A 104 -11.03 6.15 -8.87
N ILE A 105 -11.00 7.36 -8.31
CA ILE A 105 -10.04 7.75 -7.27
C ILE A 105 -10.19 6.87 -6.04
N ARG A 106 -11.43 6.64 -5.59
CA ARG A 106 -11.71 5.81 -4.42
C ARG A 106 -11.30 4.36 -4.62
N SER A 107 -11.60 3.79 -5.78
CA SER A 107 -11.19 2.44 -6.17
C SER A 107 -9.67 2.30 -6.26
N ALA A 108 -8.99 3.26 -6.86
CA ALA A 108 -7.54 3.30 -6.93
C ALA A 108 -6.87 3.39 -5.54
N ILE A 109 -7.42 4.19 -4.62
CA ILE A 109 -6.94 4.25 -3.23
C ILE A 109 -7.23 2.93 -2.50
N ALA A 110 -8.39 2.32 -2.73
CA ALA A 110 -8.77 1.05 -2.11
C ALA A 110 -7.93 -0.13 -2.62
N SER A 111 -7.46 -0.08 -3.86
CA SER A 111 -6.58 -1.11 -4.45
C SER A 111 -5.22 -1.23 -3.75
N VAL A 112 -4.79 -0.18 -3.03
CA VAL A 112 -3.59 -0.25 -2.19
C VAL A 112 -3.89 -1.05 -0.94
N GLY A 113 -3.31 -2.25 -0.84
CA GLY A 113 -3.57 -3.23 0.20
C GLY A 113 -3.45 -2.67 1.63
N ALA A 114 -4.27 -3.21 2.53
CA ALA A 114 -4.21 -2.85 3.95
C ALA A 114 -2.83 -3.16 4.57
N GLY A 115 -2.17 -4.23 4.11
CA GLY A 115 -0.82 -4.61 4.52
C GLY A 115 0.22 -3.53 4.19
N GLN A 116 0.14 -2.90 3.01
CA GLN A 116 1.02 -1.79 2.62
C GLN A 116 0.89 -0.58 3.56
N ARG A 117 -0.35 -0.26 3.97
CA ARG A 117 -0.61 0.82 4.92
C ARG A 117 -0.12 0.46 6.33
N LEU A 118 -0.28 -0.81 6.71
CA LEU A 118 0.22 -1.33 7.97
C LEU A 118 1.76 -1.34 7.99
N ALA A 119 2.42 -1.77 6.89
CA ALA A 119 3.87 -1.69 6.75
C ALA A 119 4.40 -0.26 6.89
N GLY A 120 3.71 0.74 6.30
CA GLY A 120 4.05 2.14 6.54
C GLY A 120 3.88 2.56 8.02
N LYS A 121 2.89 1.99 8.72
CA LYS A 121 2.71 2.22 10.15
C LYS A 121 3.85 1.57 10.95
N THR A 122 4.29 0.34 10.60
CA THR A 122 5.42 -0.31 11.29
C THR A 122 6.71 0.49 11.21
N LEU A 123 6.92 1.22 10.12
CA LEU A 123 8.07 2.10 9.92
C LEU A 123 7.96 3.45 10.64
N GLY A 124 6.85 3.71 11.33
CA GLY A 124 6.65 4.97 12.05
C GLY A 124 6.17 6.14 11.19
N LEU A 125 5.77 5.89 9.96
CA LEU A 125 5.27 6.95 9.07
C LEU A 125 3.94 7.53 9.59
N SER A 126 3.83 8.86 9.62
CA SER A 126 2.59 9.56 9.91
C SER A 126 1.53 9.24 8.84
N ALA A 127 0.25 9.50 9.14
CA ALA A 127 -0.84 9.27 8.18
C ALA A 127 -0.62 10.00 6.85
N TRP A 128 -0.13 11.25 6.91
CA TRP A 128 0.21 12.04 5.72
C TRP A 128 1.38 11.46 4.93
N GLN A 129 2.46 11.06 5.63
CA GLN A 129 3.60 10.42 4.97
C GLN A 129 3.22 9.09 4.32
N ARG A 130 2.36 8.27 4.97
CA ARG A 130 1.82 7.04 4.38
C ARG A 130 0.99 7.34 3.13
N ALA A 131 0.12 8.36 3.20
CA ALA A 131 -0.64 8.78 2.04
C ALA A 131 0.29 9.20 0.89
N GLN A 132 1.22 10.12 1.14
CA GLN A 132 2.09 10.71 0.12
C GLN A 132 3.13 9.74 -0.46
N ARG A 133 3.76 8.90 0.39
CA ARG A 133 4.89 8.06 -0.04
C ARG A 133 4.49 6.65 -0.43
N ILE A 134 3.34 6.15 0.04
CA ILE A 134 2.91 4.77 -0.20
C ILE A 134 1.63 4.73 -1.03
N VAL A 135 0.56 5.43 -0.58
CA VAL A 135 -0.76 5.28 -1.19
C VAL A 135 -0.85 6.02 -2.52
N TRP A 136 -0.51 7.31 -2.54
CA TRP A 136 -0.65 8.14 -3.74
C TRP A 136 0.12 7.64 -4.96
N PRO A 137 1.42 7.23 -4.85
CA PRO A 137 2.15 6.76 -6.02
C PRO A 137 1.56 5.49 -6.62
N GLN A 138 0.99 4.61 -5.79
CA GLN A 138 0.35 3.39 -6.24
C GLN A 138 -1.06 3.65 -6.79
N ALA A 139 -1.87 4.45 -6.07
CA ALA A 139 -3.22 4.81 -6.48
C ALA A 139 -3.22 5.60 -7.79
N PHE A 140 -2.30 6.54 -7.98
CA PHE A 140 -2.16 7.29 -9.23
C PHE A 140 -1.98 6.34 -10.43
N ARG A 141 -1.08 5.37 -10.31
CA ARG A 141 -0.84 4.39 -11.38
C ARG A 141 -2.05 3.50 -11.63
N ALA A 142 -2.75 3.10 -10.56
CA ALA A 142 -3.97 2.30 -10.67
C ALA A 142 -5.13 3.08 -11.34
N ALA A 143 -5.14 4.41 -11.22
CA ALA A 143 -6.14 5.28 -11.81
C ALA A 143 -5.90 5.59 -13.30
N LEU A 144 -4.64 5.49 -13.80
CA LEU A 144 -4.29 5.90 -15.18
C LEU A 144 -5.19 5.28 -16.26
N PRO A 145 -5.48 3.94 -16.26
CA PRO A 145 -6.35 3.36 -17.29
C PRO A 145 -7.77 3.93 -17.24
N GLY A 146 -8.29 4.14 -16.02
CA GLY A 146 -9.61 4.74 -15.82
C GLY A 146 -9.67 6.21 -16.27
N ALA A 147 -8.60 6.97 -16.04
CA ALA A 147 -8.50 8.36 -16.45
C ALA A 147 -8.52 8.51 -17.99
N GLY A 148 -7.79 7.67 -18.71
CA GLY A 148 -7.83 7.66 -20.17
C GLY A 148 -9.24 7.35 -20.72
N ASN A 149 -9.90 6.34 -20.15
CA ASN A 149 -11.27 6.00 -20.51
C ASN A 149 -12.27 7.14 -20.22
N ALA A 150 -12.10 7.87 -19.12
CA ALA A 150 -12.93 9.04 -18.79
C ALA A 150 -12.76 10.15 -19.84
N VAL A 151 -11.54 10.43 -20.30
CA VAL A 151 -11.28 11.42 -21.36
C VAL A 151 -11.95 11.00 -22.67
N ILE A 152 -11.84 9.72 -23.07
CA ILE A 152 -12.49 9.20 -24.28
C ILE A 152 -14.02 9.31 -24.18
N SER A 153 -14.58 8.98 -23.01
CA SER A 153 -16.02 9.10 -22.74
C SER A 153 -16.48 10.55 -22.84
N ALA A 154 -15.78 11.47 -22.17
CA ALA A 154 -16.10 12.89 -22.19
C ALA A 154 -16.01 13.49 -23.60
N LEU A 155 -15.01 13.06 -24.40
CA LEU A 155 -14.86 13.49 -25.78
C LEU A 155 -16.04 13.06 -26.67
N LYS A 156 -16.54 11.84 -26.50
CA LYS A 156 -17.74 11.38 -27.19
C LYS A 156 -19.02 12.09 -26.68
N ASN A 157 -19.11 12.28 -25.37
CA ASN A 157 -20.25 12.93 -24.72
C ASN A 157 -20.33 14.43 -25.06
N SER A 158 -19.22 15.08 -25.46
CA SER A 158 -19.24 16.48 -25.90
C SER A 158 -20.13 16.71 -27.12
N ALA A 159 -20.38 15.69 -27.96
CA ALA A 159 -21.32 15.73 -29.06
C ALA A 159 -22.75 16.11 -28.65
N LEU A 160 -23.16 15.79 -27.40
CA LEU A 160 -24.47 16.15 -26.88
C LEU A 160 -24.64 17.67 -26.68
N ALA A 161 -23.57 18.45 -26.72
CA ALA A 161 -23.62 19.90 -26.62
C ALA A 161 -24.32 20.55 -27.83
N MET A 162 -24.52 19.81 -28.94
CA MET A 162 -25.32 20.25 -30.07
C MET A 162 -26.74 20.67 -29.67
N VAL A 163 -27.32 20.05 -28.61
CA VAL A 163 -28.69 20.32 -28.15
C VAL A 163 -28.87 21.74 -27.64
N ILE A 164 -27.81 22.31 -27.07
CA ILE A 164 -27.78 23.71 -26.61
C ILE A 164 -27.07 24.63 -27.60
N ALA A 165 -27.12 24.25 -28.89
CA ALA A 165 -26.59 25.02 -30.03
C ALA A 165 -25.09 25.38 -29.94
N VAL A 166 -24.29 24.56 -29.24
CA VAL A 166 -22.82 24.71 -29.26
C VAL A 166 -22.28 24.22 -30.61
N PRO A 167 -21.56 25.06 -31.39
CA PRO A 167 -21.11 24.72 -32.75
C PRO A 167 -19.86 23.81 -32.71
N GLU A 168 -19.96 22.69 -31.99
CA GLU A 168 -18.97 21.61 -31.97
C GLU A 168 -19.07 20.76 -33.25
N LEU A 169 -18.22 19.75 -33.36
CA LEU A 169 -18.07 18.96 -34.60
C LEU A 169 -19.41 18.36 -35.07
N THR A 170 -20.24 17.80 -34.19
CA THR A 170 -21.49 17.14 -34.55
C THR A 170 -22.55 18.14 -35.03
N LEU A 171 -22.70 19.29 -34.34
CA LEU A 171 -23.64 20.34 -34.80
C LEU A 171 -23.23 20.88 -36.13
N ARG A 172 -21.95 21.21 -36.35
CA ARG A 172 -21.45 21.72 -37.63
C ARG A 172 -21.63 20.70 -38.73
N SER A 173 -21.40 19.41 -38.45
CA SER A 173 -21.65 18.36 -39.44
C SER A 173 -23.12 18.27 -39.80
N THR A 174 -24.02 18.37 -38.81
CA THR A 174 -25.47 18.37 -39.03
C THR A 174 -25.91 19.57 -39.87
N GLN A 175 -25.42 20.78 -39.58
CA GLN A 175 -25.75 22.00 -40.35
C GLN A 175 -25.26 21.92 -41.81
N LEU A 176 -24.01 21.43 -41.98
CA LEU A 176 -23.44 21.27 -43.32
C LEU A 176 -24.18 20.20 -44.13
N ALA A 177 -24.48 19.05 -43.50
CA ALA A 177 -25.24 17.98 -44.13
C ALA A 177 -26.65 18.40 -44.54
N SER A 178 -27.32 19.20 -43.70
CA SER A 178 -28.64 19.74 -44.00
C SER A 178 -28.62 20.79 -45.17
N SER A 179 -27.53 21.52 -45.32
CA SER A 179 -27.39 22.51 -46.41
C SER A 179 -26.95 21.91 -47.74
N THR A 180 -26.20 20.81 -47.72
CA THR A 180 -25.65 20.17 -48.94
C THR A 180 -26.39 18.89 -49.33
N PHE A 181 -27.23 18.35 -48.44
CA PHE A 181 -27.91 17.06 -48.55
C PHE A 181 -26.96 15.85 -48.69
N ASP A 182 -25.65 16.00 -48.43
CA ASP A 182 -24.65 14.93 -48.40
C ASP A 182 -24.37 14.46 -46.97
N PHE A 183 -25.33 13.75 -46.39
CA PHE A 183 -25.24 13.25 -45.01
C PHE A 183 -24.12 12.21 -44.86
N PHE A 184 -23.97 11.30 -45.82
CA PHE A 184 -23.03 10.20 -45.70
C PHE A 184 -21.58 10.67 -45.64
N SER A 185 -21.14 11.47 -46.61
CA SER A 185 -19.72 11.89 -46.68
C SER A 185 -19.33 12.78 -45.50
N ILE A 186 -20.24 13.66 -45.06
CA ILE A 186 -19.98 14.60 -43.96
C ILE A 186 -19.92 13.90 -42.60
N PHE A 187 -20.91 13.04 -42.30
CA PHE A 187 -20.88 12.28 -41.03
C PHE A 187 -19.75 11.24 -40.99
N PHE A 188 -19.39 10.68 -42.16
CA PHE A 188 -18.22 9.82 -42.25
C PHE A 188 -16.93 10.60 -41.96
N ALA A 189 -16.75 11.81 -42.50
CA ALA A 189 -15.63 12.69 -42.17
C ALA A 189 -15.59 13.06 -40.68
N ALA A 190 -16.73 13.40 -40.07
CA ALA A 190 -16.84 13.65 -38.65
C ALA A 190 -16.46 12.42 -37.82
N GLY A 191 -16.92 11.23 -38.21
CA GLY A 191 -16.59 9.96 -37.57
C GLY A 191 -15.09 9.66 -37.60
N VAL A 192 -14.43 9.91 -38.73
CA VAL A 192 -12.96 9.80 -38.84
C VAL A 192 -12.25 10.76 -37.88
N TRP A 193 -12.73 12.01 -37.76
CA TRP A 193 -12.14 12.94 -36.76
C TRP A 193 -12.33 12.49 -35.32
N TYR A 194 -13.49 11.95 -34.93
CA TYR A 194 -13.68 11.36 -33.62
C TYR A 194 -12.74 10.16 -33.37
N LEU A 195 -12.51 9.33 -34.41
CA LEU A 195 -11.54 8.22 -34.32
C LEU A 195 -10.11 8.75 -34.16
N VAL A 196 -9.71 9.79 -34.88
CA VAL A 196 -8.39 10.42 -34.73
C VAL A 196 -8.22 10.99 -33.33
N LEU A 197 -9.19 11.76 -32.84
CA LEU A 197 -9.12 12.35 -31.49
C LEU A 197 -9.05 11.29 -30.40
N THR A 198 -9.90 10.25 -30.47
CA THR A 198 -9.86 9.14 -29.49
C THR A 198 -8.59 8.33 -29.62
N GLY A 199 -8.05 8.16 -30.83
CA GLY A 199 -6.77 7.53 -31.11
C GLY A 199 -5.59 8.27 -30.46
N VAL A 200 -5.56 9.60 -30.57
CA VAL A 200 -4.54 10.45 -29.92
C VAL A 200 -4.61 10.29 -28.40
N VAL A 201 -5.82 10.33 -27.82
CA VAL A 201 -6.00 10.11 -26.38
C VAL A 201 -5.53 8.72 -25.95
N SER A 202 -5.87 7.67 -26.72
CA SER A 202 -5.46 6.29 -26.46
C SER A 202 -3.94 6.12 -26.54
N LEU A 203 -3.29 6.73 -27.52
CA LEU A 203 -1.83 6.72 -27.63
C LEU A 203 -1.16 7.45 -26.47
N ALA A 204 -1.69 8.62 -26.09
CA ALA A 204 -1.22 9.36 -24.91
C ALA A 204 -1.39 8.53 -23.63
N GLN A 205 -2.53 7.83 -23.48
CA GLN A 205 -2.77 6.93 -22.35
C GLN A 205 -1.72 5.80 -22.29
N VAL A 206 -1.47 5.11 -23.41
CA VAL A 206 -0.47 4.03 -23.49
C VAL A 206 0.93 4.57 -23.19
N ALA A 207 1.28 5.76 -23.70
CA ALA A 207 2.55 6.42 -23.38
C ALA A 207 2.67 6.74 -21.88
N LEU A 208 1.63 7.30 -21.26
CA LEU A 208 1.61 7.57 -19.83
C LEU A 208 1.68 6.27 -19.01
N GLU A 209 0.94 5.24 -19.40
CA GLU A 209 1.01 3.93 -18.75
C GLU A 209 2.41 3.29 -18.86
N SER A 210 3.11 3.51 -19.97
CA SER A 210 4.50 3.03 -20.13
C SER A 210 5.50 3.80 -19.29
N LEU A 211 5.31 5.12 -19.15
CA LEU A 211 6.19 5.98 -18.35
C LEU A 211 6.01 5.76 -16.85
N PHE A 212 4.78 5.58 -16.39
CA PHE A 212 4.44 5.43 -14.97
C PHE A 212 4.08 4.00 -14.56
N GLY A 213 3.83 3.11 -15.53
CA GLY A 213 3.53 1.70 -15.27
C GLY A 213 4.78 0.97 -14.77
N TYR A 214 4.58 0.04 -13.82
CA TYR A 214 5.51 -1.07 -13.73
C TYR A 214 5.34 -1.87 -15.03
N ASP A 215 6.44 -2.27 -15.72
CA ASP A 215 6.35 -3.20 -16.84
C ASP A 215 5.38 -4.33 -16.48
N ARG A 216 4.18 -4.30 -17.03
CA ARG A 216 3.30 -5.46 -16.96
C ARG A 216 4.09 -6.59 -17.59
N PRO A 217 4.20 -7.78 -16.96
CA PRO A 217 4.68 -8.92 -17.69
C PRO A 217 3.81 -8.98 -18.94
N ARG A 218 4.40 -8.87 -20.12
CA ARG A 218 3.72 -9.16 -21.38
C ARG A 218 3.06 -10.51 -21.17
N THR A 219 1.74 -10.54 -21.08
CA THR A 219 0.96 -11.77 -21.22
C THR A 219 1.08 -12.21 -22.69
N GLY A 220 2.30 -12.60 -23.06
CA GLY A 220 2.59 -13.40 -24.23
C GLY A 220 2.12 -14.81 -23.91
N LYS A 221 1.12 -15.25 -24.64
CA LYS A 221 0.72 -16.65 -24.72
C LYS A 221 1.97 -17.53 -24.74
N GLY A 222 2.09 -18.44 -23.77
CA GLY A 222 2.88 -19.66 -23.87
C GLY A 222 4.40 -19.45 -23.97
N ALA A 223 5.06 -19.34 -22.81
CA ALA A 223 6.41 -19.86 -22.67
C ALA A 223 6.53 -20.45 -21.27
N VAL A 224 6.27 -21.74 -21.19
CA VAL A 224 6.81 -22.59 -20.14
C VAL A 224 8.31 -22.58 -20.35
N ILE A 225 9.02 -21.67 -19.66
CA ILE A 225 10.47 -21.73 -19.57
C ILE A 225 10.77 -22.68 -18.42
N GLN A 226 10.93 -23.97 -18.75
CA GLN A 226 11.77 -24.88 -18.00
C GLN A 226 13.22 -24.36 -18.13
N GLY A 227 13.58 -23.38 -17.32
CA GLY A 227 14.95 -22.97 -17.12
C GLY A 227 15.56 -23.80 -15.99
N LYS A 228 16.34 -24.84 -16.34
CA LYS A 228 17.30 -25.43 -15.41
C LYS A 228 18.10 -24.32 -14.75
N ALA A 229 17.96 -24.22 -13.43
CA ALA A 229 18.85 -23.40 -12.62
C ALA A 229 20.30 -23.88 -12.84
N PRO A 230 21.26 -22.99 -13.11
CA PRO A 230 22.66 -23.38 -13.04
C PRO A 230 22.95 -23.71 -11.58
N ALA A 231 23.47 -24.92 -11.34
CA ALA A 231 24.01 -25.33 -10.06
C ALA A 231 25.14 -24.35 -9.69
N ILE A 232 24.86 -23.47 -8.76
CA ILE A 232 25.89 -22.63 -8.14
C ILE A 232 26.58 -23.54 -7.13
N GLY A 233 27.81 -23.93 -7.49
CA GLY A 233 28.70 -24.66 -6.61
C GLY A 233 28.84 -23.92 -5.28
N VAL A 234 28.78 -24.69 -4.20
CA VAL A 234 29.15 -24.27 -2.85
C VAL A 234 30.62 -23.87 -2.86
N GLY A 235 30.88 -22.63 -3.25
CA GLY A 235 32.15 -21.99 -3.05
C GLY A 235 32.28 -21.63 -1.59
N THR A 236 33.21 -22.29 -0.91
CA THR A 236 33.74 -21.96 0.42
C THR A 236 33.83 -20.45 0.59
N MET A 237 33.10 -19.93 1.58
CA MET A 237 33.20 -18.53 2.03
C MET A 237 34.66 -18.22 2.33
N ALA A 238 35.25 -17.38 1.48
CA ALA A 238 36.55 -16.77 1.74
C ALA A 238 36.45 -15.86 2.97
N GLN A 239 37.31 -16.12 3.88
CA GLN A 239 37.54 -15.43 5.15
C GLN A 239 37.90 -13.95 4.96
N HIS A 240 37.39 -13.14 5.90
CA HIS A 240 37.98 -11.90 6.37
C HIS A 240 38.42 -10.87 5.34
N THR A 241 37.51 -9.91 5.04
CA THR A 241 37.96 -8.54 4.84
C THR A 241 36.88 -7.57 5.35
N ASP A 242 37.25 -6.73 6.28
CA ASP A 242 36.61 -5.51 6.75
C ASP A 242 35.13 -5.54 7.25
N ARG A 243 34.81 -6.48 8.16
CA ARG A 243 33.63 -6.34 9.03
C ARG A 243 33.66 -5.07 9.91
N ASN A 244 34.88 -4.59 10.25
CA ASN A 244 35.07 -3.41 11.09
C ASN A 244 34.86 -2.09 10.33
N ALA A 245 35.08 -2.03 9.02
CA ALA A 245 34.88 -0.81 8.23
C ALA A 245 33.40 -0.51 8.04
N ALA A 246 32.55 -1.52 7.73
CA ALA A 246 31.10 -1.35 7.61
C ALA A 246 30.46 -1.00 8.96
N GLN A 247 30.95 -1.57 10.06
CA GLN A 247 30.50 -1.22 11.41
C GLN A 247 30.98 0.18 11.84
N ALA A 248 32.17 0.59 11.47
CA ALA A 248 32.72 1.94 11.76
C ALA A 248 32.04 3.04 10.94
N ILE A 249 31.64 2.76 9.69
CA ILE A 249 30.89 3.70 8.85
C ILE A 249 29.45 3.86 9.38
N VAL A 250 28.83 2.79 9.86
CA VAL A 250 27.49 2.83 10.51
C VAL A 250 27.57 3.52 11.87
N ALA A 251 28.65 3.37 12.64
CA ALA A 251 28.83 3.99 13.96
C ALA A 251 29.25 5.46 13.92
N GLY A 252 29.95 5.90 12.87
CA GLY A 252 30.62 7.21 12.86
C GLY A 252 29.88 8.36 12.14
N ARG A 253 28.87 8.07 11.28
CA ARG A 253 28.21 9.11 10.45
C ARG A 253 26.71 9.30 10.66
N VAL A 254 26.02 8.29 11.12
CA VAL A 254 24.69 8.49 11.68
C VAL A 254 24.91 8.92 13.11
N THR A 255 24.80 10.19 13.39
CA THR A 255 24.97 10.76 14.73
C THR A 255 24.25 9.87 15.72
N GLU A 256 24.98 9.15 16.57
CA GLU A 256 24.50 8.21 17.59
C GLU A 256 23.33 8.81 18.38
N SER A 257 23.30 10.13 18.54
CA SER A 257 22.27 10.90 19.22
C SER A 257 20.84 10.81 18.64
N ARG A 258 20.63 10.34 17.40
CA ARG A 258 19.29 10.21 16.80
C ARG A 258 18.75 8.80 16.71
N LEU A 259 19.60 7.78 16.88
CA LEU A 259 19.21 6.37 16.91
C LEU A 259 19.36 5.76 18.33
N GLU A 260 19.87 6.52 19.30
CA GLU A 260 19.89 6.10 20.70
C GLU A 260 18.49 6.20 21.30
N TYR A 261 17.88 5.05 21.53
CA TYR A 261 16.51 4.91 22.04
C TYR A 261 16.40 5.06 23.56
N THR A 262 17.51 5.32 24.28
CA THR A 262 17.49 5.33 25.73
C THR A 262 18.46 6.34 26.32
N ASP A 263 18.07 6.87 27.48
CA ASP A 263 18.99 7.40 28.45
C ASP A 263 20.02 6.29 28.79
N PRO A 264 21.35 6.56 28.69
CA PRO A 264 22.40 5.60 29.05
C PRO A 264 22.26 5.02 30.48
N ARG A 265 21.39 5.63 31.30
CA ARG A 265 21.10 5.22 32.67
C ARG A 265 19.99 4.16 32.79
N ASP A 266 19.27 3.85 31.70
CA ASP A 266 18.23 2.83 31.71
C ASP A 266 18.83 1.42 31.76
N LYS A 267 18.67 0.72 32.90
CA LYS A 267 19.01 -0.69 33.02
C LYS A 267 18.21 -1.49 32.01
N VAL A 268 18.87 -2.41 31.30
CA VAL A 268 18.18 -3.36 30.42
C VAL A 268 17.17 -4.14 31.26
N PRO A 269 15.87 -4.09 30.94
CA PRO A 269 14.87 -4.79 31.73
C PRO A 269 15.02 -6.30 31.55
N GLU A 270 14.69 -7.09 32.59
CA GLU A 270 14.72 -8.56 32.51
C GLU A 270 13.75 -9.08 31.45
N TYR A 271 12.60 -8.43 31.30
CA TYR A 271 11.58 -8.77 30.31
C TYR A 271 11.43 -7.66 29.27
N CYS A 272 11.52 -8.03 27.98
CA CYS A 272 11.31 -7.10 26.88
C CYS A 272 9.82 -6.79 26.68
N VAL A 273 8.94 -7.75 26.98
CA VAL A 273 7.47 -7.60 26.98
C VAL A 273 6.88 -8.30 28.19
N GLU A 274 5.98 -7.61 28.88
CA GLU A 274 5.09 -8.19 29.90
C GLU A 274 3.66 -7.84 29.53
N ALA A 275 2.79 -8.82 29.51
CA ALA A 275 1.37 -8.69 29.24
C ALA A 275 0.59 -9.28 30.43
N ILE A 276 -0.42 -8.58 30.91
CA ILE A 276 -1.26 -9.01 32.02
C ILE A 276 -2.72 -8.85 31.64
N ASN A 277 -3.44 -9.97 31.60
CA ASN A 277 -4.88 -10.04 31.31
C ASN A 277 -5.28 -9.29 30.03
N LEU A 278 -4.47 -9.40 28.96
CA LEU A 278 -4.79 -8.76 27.69
C LEU A 278 -6.02 -9.39 27.05
N ARG A 279 -6.96 -8.54 26.66
CA ARG A 279 -8.17 -8.92 25.91
C ARG A 279 -8.26 -8.15 24.60
N LYS A 280 -8.74 -8.83 23.56
CA LYS A 280 -9.03 -8.22 22.26
C LYS A 280 -10.20 -8.89 21.57
N SER A 281 -11.19 -8.10 21.17
CA SER A 281 -12.38 -8.58 20.44
C SER A 281 -12.52 -7.85 19.11
N TYR A 282 -13.10 -8.52 18.12
CA TYR A 282 -13.51 -7.95 16.85
C TYR A 282 -14.97 -8.33 16.57
N HIS A 283 -15.80 -7.34 16.32
CA HIS A 283 -17.23 -7.54 16.04
C HIS A 283 -17.95 -8.43 17.06
N GLY A 284 -17.59 -8.28 18.34
CA GLY A 284 -18.17 -9.06 19.44
C GLY A 284 -17.62 -10.48 19.62
N LYS A 285 -16.60 -10.87 18.84
CA LYS A 285 -15.91 -12.15 18.99
C LYS A 285 -14.55 -11.93 19.67
N ASP A 286 -14.32 -12.60 20.78
CA ASP A 286 -13.04 -12.56 21.48
C ASP A 286 -11.97 -13.31 20.67
N VAL A 287 -10.85 -12.62 20.43
CA VAL A 287 -9.68 -13.14 19.73
C VAL A 287 -8.51 -13.32 20.69
N LEU A 288 -8.43 -12.50 21.75
CA LEU A 288 -7.54 -12.69 22.88
C LEU A 288 -8.36 -12.65 24.17
N SER A 289 -8.21 -13.66 25.02
CA SER A 289 -8.96 -13.83 26.26
C SER A 289 -8.00 -14.03 27.44
N ASP A 290 -7.82 -12.97 28.23
CA ASP A 290 -7.01 -12.96 29.47
C ASP A 290 -5.56 -13.44 29.25
N VAL A 291 -4.88 -12.95 28.22
CA VAL A 291 -3.51 -13.36 27.92
C VAL A 291 -2.54 -12.72 28.93
N THR A 292 -1.86 -13.56 29.70
CA THR A 292 -0.78 -13.15 30.63
C THR A 292 0.51 -13.84 30.21
N LEU A 293 1.58 -13.05 29.95
CA LEU A 293 2.84 -13.54 29.39
C LEU A 293 3.99 -12.60 29.71
N GLN A 294 5.17 -13.16 29.98
CA GLN A 294 6.42 -12.44 30.17
C GLN A 294 7.47 -12.99 29.20
N LEU A 295 8.10 -12.10 28.40
CA LEU A 295 9.12 -12.46 27.41
C LEU A 295 10.48 -11.91 27.84
N ARG A 296 11.46 -12.80 28.04
CA ARG A 296 12.81 -12.42 28.48
C ARG A 296 13.56 -11.63 27.42
N THR A 297 14.30 -10.63 27.86
CA THR A 297 15.17 -9.84 27.00
C THR A 297 16.30 -10.68 26.42
N GLY A 298 16.67 -10.45 25.14
CA GLY A 298 17.76 -11.14 24.45
C GLY A 298 17.44 -12.58 24.04
N THR A 299 16.20 -13.06 24.23
CA THR A 299 15.79 -14.42 23.85
C THR A 299 14.86 -14.42 22.63
N THR A 300 14.75 -15.58 21.99
CA THR A 300 13.79 -15.84 20.92
C THR A 300 12.58 -16.59 21.48
N THR A 301 11.42 -15.96 21.45
CA THR A 301 10.14 -16.58 21.82
C THR A 301 9.35 -16.92 20.57
N VAL A 302 8.83 -18.15 20.48
CA VAL A 302 7.97 -18.58 19.39
C VAL A 302 6.54 -18.73 19.87
N LEU A 303 5.63 -17.96 19.29
CA LEU A 303 4.17 -18.12 19.46
C LEU A 303 3.69 -19.18 18.47
N LEU A 304 3.38 -20.36 18.99
CA LEU A 304 3.00 -21.56 18.23
C LEU A 304 1.49 -21.80 18.35
N GLY A 305 0.85 -22.34 17.32
CA GLY A 305 -0.56 -22.72 17.37
C GLY A 305 -1.22 -22.73 15.99
N ALA A 306 -2.44 -23.21 15.92
CA ALA A 306 -3.22 -23.28 14.68
C ALA A 306 -3.53 -21.90 14.09
N SER A 307 -3.96 -21.86 12.81
CA SER A 307 -4.47 -20.65 12.20
C SER A 307 -5.71 -20.16 12.98
N GLY A 308 -5.81 -18.86 13.22
CA GLY A 308 -6.91 -18.28 13.99
C GLY A 308 -6.75 -18.36 15.53
N ALA A 309 -5.65 -18.91 16.06
CA ALA A 309 -5.42 -19.00 17.50
C ALA A 309 -5.15 -17.66 18.22
N GLY A 310 -5.08 -16.53 17.49
CA GLY A 310 -4.83 -15.19 18.05
C GLY A 310 -3.37 -14.73 18.01
N LYS A 311 -2.43 -15.53 17.47
CA LYS A 311 -0.98 -15.25 17.44
C LYS A 311 -0.63 -13.89 16.82
N SER A 312 -1.10 -13.65 15.60
CA SER A 312 -0.82 -12.39 14.86
C SER A 312 -1.44 -11.18 15.56
N THR A 313 -2.63 -11.34 16.18
CA THR A 313 -3.26 -10.28 16.97
C THR A 313 -2.42 -9.96 18.21
N LEU A 314 -1.94 -10.97 18.93
CA LEU A 314 -1.08 -10.78 20.08
C LEU A 314 0.23 -10.09 19.69
N LEU A 315 0.86 -10.54 18.60
CA LEU A 315 2.09 -9.94 18.08
C LEU A 315 1.87 -8.48 17.67
N ARG A 316 0.73 -8.15 17.05
CA ARG A 316 0.38 -6.76 16.68
C ARG A 316 0.10 -5.89 17.91
N CYS A 317 -0.47 -6.45 18.98
CA CYS A 317 -0.58 -5.75 20.26
C CYS A 317 0.80 -5.45 20.85
N PHE A 318 1.72 -6.40 20.87
CA PHE A 318 3.12 -6.18 21.29
C PHE A 318 3.81 -5.13 20.43
N GLY A 319 3.51 -5.11 19.13
CA GLY A 319 3.98 -4.10 18.21
C GLY A 319 3.29 -2.74 18.31
N LEU A 320 2.34 -2.53 19.23
CA LEU A 320 1.52 -1.31 19.33
C LEU A 320 0.87 -0.91 17.99
N LEU A 321 0.62 -1.90 17.13
CA LEU A 321 -0.08 -1.72 15.86
C LEU A 321 -1.60 -1.82 16.03
N GLU A 322 -2.00 -2.63 17.01
CA GLU A 322 -3.38 -2.80 17.49
C GLU A 322 -3.45 -2.50 18.97
N THR A 323 -4.53 -1.85 19.39
CA THR A 323 -4.77 -1.51 20.80
C THR A 323 -5.61 -2.63 21.43
N PRO A 324 -5.15 -3.26 22.51
CA PRO A 324 -5.99 -4.15 23.32
C PRO A 324 -7.23 -3.43 23.85
N ASP A 325 -8.31 -4.18 24.08
CA ASP A 325 -9.55 -3.63 24.62
C ASP A 325 -9.50 -3.55 26.16
N ALA A 326 -8.68 -4.41 26.82
CA ALA A 326 -8.43 -4.38 28.25
C ALA A 326 -7.09 -5.05 28.61
N GLY A 327 -6.60 -4.78 29.81
CA GLY A 327 -5.40 -5.34 30.39
C GLY A 327 -4.25 -4.36 30.50
N GLU A 328 -3.10 -4.87 30.91
CA GLU A 328 -1.86 -4.08 31.01
C GLU A 328 -0.78 -4.69 30.12
N MET A 329 0.09 -3.82 29.60
CA MET A 329 1.25 -4.25 28.84
C MET A 329 2.45 -3.36 29.18
N ARG A 330 3.63 -3.97 29.30
CA ARG A 330 4.90 -3.29 29.44
C ARG A 330 5.81 -3.69 28.29
N ILE A 331 6.46 -2.72 27.67
CA ILE A 331 7.45 -2.93 26.62
C ILE A 331 8.72 -2.20 27.05
N GLY A 332 9.75 -2.96 27.38
CA GLY A 332 10.91 -2.42 28.04
C GLY A 332 10.54 -1.69 29.35
N ASN A 333 10.89 -0.41 29.47
CA ASN A 333 10.56 0.42 30.63
C ASN A 333 9.22 1.16 30.50
N ARG A 334 8.43 0.93 29.44
CA ARG A 334 7.19 1.67 29.11
C ARG A 334 5.96 0.85 29.47
N ARG A 335 5.06 1.43 30.28
CA ARG A 335 3.82 0.79 30.74
C ARG A 335 2.61 1.35 30.00
N PHE A 336 1.72 0.46 29.59
CA PHE A 336 0.47 0.76 28.90
C PHE A 336 -0.68 0.07 29.63
N GLN A 337 -1.76 0.81 29.90
CA GLN A 337 -2.96 0.29 30.54
C GLN A 337 -4.16 0.53 29.62
N PHE A 338 -4.97 -0.50 29.37
CA PHE A 338 -6.09 -0.49 28.46
C PHE A 338 -7.39 -0.83 29.18
N GLY A 339 -8.53 -0.34 28.66
CA GLY A 339 -9.86 -0.62 29.19
C GLY A 339 -10.46 0.50 30.04
N ALA A 340 -11.60 0.21 30.68
CA ALA A 340 -12.43 1.19 31.39
C ALA A 340 -11.76 1.91 32.58
N GLY A 341 -10.66 1.37 33.11
CA GLY A 341 -9.86 1.99 34.17
C GLY A 341 -8.71 2.85 33.69
N SER A 342 -8.49 2.93 32.37
CA SER A 342 -7.39 3.70 31.80
C SER A 342 -7.75 5.19 31.66
N THR A 343 -6.96 6.06 32.30
CA THR A 343 -7.03 7.52 32.07
C THR A 343 -6.26 7.95 30.81
N ALA A 344 -5.49 7.06 30.21
CA ALA A 344 -4.65 7.32 29.05
C ALA A 344 -5.41 7.06 27.76
N HIS A 345 -5.53 8.07 26.91
CA HIS A 345 -6.00 7.91 25.54
C HIS A 345 -4.80 7.63 24.61
N TYR A 346 -4.81 6.47 23.95
CA TYR A 346 -3.76 6.06 23.03
C TYR A 346 -4.24 6.24 21.58
N ASP A 347 -3.92 7.39 20.98
CA ASP A 347 -4.10 7.61 19.56
C ASP A 347 -2.97 6.94 18.74
N ASP A 348 -3.18 6.82 17.43
CA ASP A 348 -2.23 6.18 16.49
C ASP A 348 -0.84 6.85 16.51
N LYS A 349 -0.81 8.16 16.70
CA LYS A 349 0.43 8.95 16.75
C LYS A 349 1.23 8.64 18.01
N ARG A 350 0.58 8.61 19.18
CA ARG A 350 1.20 8.30 20.46
C ARG A 350 1.75 6.87 20.47
N LEU A 351 0.95 5.89 20.07
CA LEU A 351 1.39 4.49 19.98
C LEU A 351 2.58 4.32 19.03
N THR A 352 2.58 5.02 17.90
CA THR A 352 3.70 5.00 16.96
C THR A 352 4.97 5.57 17.60
N THR A 353 4.87 6.71 18.30
CA THR A 353 6.01 7.33 18.99
C THR A 353 6.55 6.41 20.09
N GLU A 354 5.67 5.83 20.91
CA GLU A 354 6.05 4.90 21.98
C GLU A 354 6.73 3.62 21.45
N ARG A 355 6.22 3.06 20.36
CA ARG A 355 6.82 1.90 19.70
C ARG A 355 8.24 2.19 19.20
N LEU A 356 8.42 3.30 18.48
CA LEU A 356 9.72 3.71 17.97
C LEU A 356 10.71 3.96 19.11
N ALA A 357 10.28 4.69 20.12
CA ALA A 357 11.10 4.97 21.29
C ALA A 357 11.41 3.71 22.13
N GLY A 358 10.59 2.66 22.04
CA GLY A 358 10.86 1.34 22.61
C GLY A 358 11.77 0.46 21.74
N GLY A 359 12.16 0.92 20.54
CA GLY A 359 12.96 0.12 19.61
C GLY A 359 12.23 -1.12 19.08
N VAL A 360 10.90 -1.06 18.93
CA VAL A 360 10.08 -2.19 18.47
C VAL A 360 9.83 -2.11 16.97
N THR A 361 10.14 -3.17 16.25
CA THR A 361 9.90 -3.30 14.80
C THR A 361 9.13 -4.57 14.49
N VAL A 362 8.28 -4.51 13.48
CA VAL A 362 7.41 -5.61 13.08
C VAL A 362 7.63 -5.95 11.60
N ILE A 363 7.88 -7.23 11.32
CA ILE A 363 7.87 -7.81 9.97
C ILE A 363 6.53 -8.52 9.78
N LEU A 364 5.80 -8.16 8.73
CA LEU A 364 4.48 -8.68 8.42
C LEU A 364 4.57 -9.94 7.53
N GLN A 365 3.54 -10.77 7.56
CA GLN A 365 3.46 -12.10 6.92
C GLN A 365 3.79 -12.08 5.41
N ASN A 366 3.29 -11.10 4.65
CA ASN A 366 3.45 -11.04 3.19
C ASN A 366 4.59 -10.08 2.77
N PHE A 367 5.65 -9.95 3.61
CA PHE A 367 6.80 -9.05 3.39
C PHE A 367 6.41 -7.58 3.30
N GLU A 368 5.29 -7.26 2.68
CA GLU A 368 4.69 -5.93 2.50
C GLU A 368 5.73 -4.89 2.05
N LEU A 369 6.54 -5.28 1.06
CA LEU A 369 7.46 -4.36 0.40
C LEU A 369 6.67 -3.39 -0.47
N PHE A 370 7.15 -2.16 -0.56
CA PHE A 370 6.54 -1.13 -1.40
C PHE A 370 6.90 -1.38 -2.87
N PRO A 371 5.95 -1.78 -3.72
CA PRO A 371 6.23 -2.28 -5.07
C PRO A 371 6.73 -1.19 -6.02
N HIS A 372 6.53 0.08 -5.69
CA HIS A 372 6.97 1.25 -6.45
C HIS A 372 8.38 1.73 -6.05
N MET A 373 9.00 1.05 -5.09
CA MET A 373 10.34 1.34 -4.57
C MET A 373 11.27 0.16 -4.83
N THR A 374 12.53 0.43 -5.13
CA THR A 374 13.58 -0.59 -5.20
C THR A 374 13.85 -1.20 -3.82
N ALA A 375 14.66 -2.26 -3.74
CA ALA A 375 15.04 -2.85 -2.46
C ALA A 375 15.73 -1.83 -1.55
N VAL A 376 16.70 -1.07 -2.07
CA VAL A 376 17.40 -0.03 -1.31
C VAL A 376 16.46 1.08 -0.87
N GLU A 377 15.52 1.52 -1.71
CA GLU A 377 14.53 2.55 -1.34
C GLU A 377 13.55 2.07 -0.28
N ASN A 378 13.16 0.79 -0.29
CA ASN A 378 12.36 0.17 0.76
C ASN A 378 13.07 0.22 2.12
N VAL A 379 14.39 0.01 2.14
CA VAL A 379 15.19 0.03 3.37
C VAL A 379 15.45 1.46 3.84
N THR A 380 15.78 2.40 2.93
CA THR A 380 16.05 3.80 3.27
C THR A 380 14.85 4.57 3.77
N LEU A 381 13.62 4.12 3.44
CA LEU A 381 12.40 4.86 3.74
C LEU A 381 12.25 5.17 5.24
N ALA A 382 12.52 4.22 6.12
CA ALA A 382 12.41 4.42 7.57
C ALA A 382 13.42 5.47 8.04
N LEU A 383 14.67 5.37 7.61
CA LEU A 383 15.74 6.30 7.99
C LEU A 383 15.43 7.73 7.57
N THR A 384 14.99 7.92 6.33
CA THR A 384 14.72 9.25 5.79
C THR A 384 13.41 9.86 6.32
N ALA A 385 12.35 9.07 6.39
CA ALA A 385 11.01 9.57 6.66
C ALA A 385 10.70 9.69 8.15
N THR A 386 11.27 8.81 8.97
CA THR A 386 10.98 8.72 10.41
C THR A 386 12.11 9.35 11.23
N TYR A 387 13.35 9.04 10.88
CA TYR A 387 14.51 9.50 11.63
C TYR A 387 15.16 10.75 11.04
N GLY A 388 14.72 11.21 9.85
CA GLY A 388 15.23 12.44 9.22
C GLY A 388 16.68 12.37 8.78
N VAL A 389 17.20 11.16 8.56
CA VAL A 389 18.57 10.92 8.05
C VAL A 389 18.65 11.45 6.62
N GLY A 390 19.77 12.08 6.25
CA GLY A 390 20.02 12.55 4.89
C GLY A 390 19.93 11.40 3.89
N ARG A 391 19.39 11.68 2.68
CA ARG A 391 19.14 10.63 1.69
C ARG A 391 20.38 9.84 1.31
N ARG A 392 21.53 10.52 1.18
CA ARG A 392 22.81 9.90 0.80
C ARG A 392 23.30 8.94 1.89
N ASP A 393 23.29 9.40 3.15
CA ASP A 393 23.74 8.59 4.29
C ASP A 393 22.80 7.42 4.54
N ALA A 394 21.48 7.64 4.40
CA ALA A 394 20.48 6.59 4.51
C ALA A 394 20.63 5.51 3.42
N GLU A 395 20.98 5.89 2.20
CA GLU A 395 21.24 4.96 1.11
C GLU A 395 22.51 4.14 1.35
N GLU A 396 23.58 4.76 1.83
CA GLU A 396 24.83 4.08 2.18
C GLU A 396 24.59 3.00 3.26
N VAL A 397 23.90 3.37 4.34
CA VAL A 397 23.54 2.43 5.42
C VAL A 397 22.62 1.30 4.90
N ALA A 398 21.65 1.62 4.04
CA ALA A 398 20.75 0.63 3.47
C ALA A 398 21.48 -0.37 2.55
N ARG A 399 22.41 0.10 1.72
CA ARG A 399 23.22 -0.76 0.86
C ARG A 399 24.11 -1.69 1.68
N ALA A 400 24.77 -1.18 2.71
CA ALA A 400 25.59 -1.99 3.63
C ALA A 400 24.72 -3.05 4.37
N THR A 401 23.49 -2.68 4.79
CA THR A 401 22.56 -3.63 5.40
C THR A 401 22.12 -4.71 4.40
N LEU A 402 21.80 -4.35 3.16
CA LEU A 402 21.45 -5.32 2.12
C LEU A 402 22.62 -6.24 1.78
N GLU A 403 23.85 -5.73 1.74
CA GLU A 403 25.06 -6.50 1.52
C GLU A 403 25.28 -7.54 2.62
N SER A 404 25.13 -7.17 3.88
CA SER A 404 25.23 -8.11 5.02
C SER A 404 24.21 -9.25 4.96
N LEU A 405 23.14 -9.10 4.18
CA LEU A 405 22.09 -10.10 3.95
C LEU A 405 22.23 -10.81 2.58
N GLY A 406 23.35 -10.60 1.86
CA GLY A 406 23.63 -11.23 0.57
C GLY A 406 22.80 -10.66 -0.58
N LEU A 407 22.40 -9.38 -0.51
CA LEU A 407 21.53 -8.72 -1.49
C LEU A 407 22.22 -7.58 -2.28
N SER A 408 23.56 -7.47 -2.28
CA SER A 408 24.30 -6.40 -2.97
C SER A 408 23.87 -6.25 -4.43
N MET A 409 23.81 -7.36 -5.17
CA MET A 409 23.44 -7.40 -6.61
C MET A 409 21.93 -7.15 -6.85
N HIS A 410 21.13 -7.02 -5.80
CA HIS A 410 19.68 -6.91 -5.85
C HIS A 410 19.17 -5.58 -5.29
N ALA A 411 20.07 -4.71 -4.80
CA ALA A 411 19.71 -3.47 -4.12
C ALA A 411 18.83 -2.53 -4.98
N ASP A 412 19.09 -2.46 -6.28
CA ASP A 412 18.38 -1.57 -7.20
C ASP A 412 17.21 -2.25 -7.92
N LYS A 413 16.89 -3.51 -7.57
CA LYS A 413 15.75 -4.23 -8.13
C LYS A 413 14.46 -3.88 -7.40
N TYR A 414 13.36 -3.82 -8.16
CA TYR A 414 12.00 -3.73 -7.60
C TYR A 414 11.55 -5.07 -7.01
N PRO A 415 10.66 -5.09 -6.02
CA PRO A 415 10.18 -6.33 -5.36
C PRO A 415 9.74 -7.42 -6.32
N ARG A 416 9.07 -7.08 -7.42
CA ARG A 416 8.60 -8.05 -8.44
C ARG A 416 9.73 -8.80 -9.17
N HIS A 417 10.96 -8.27 -9.14
CA HIS A 417 12.14 -8.91 -9.74
C HIS A 417 12.98 -9.69 -8.73
N LEU A 418 12.46 -9.86 -7.52
CA LEU A 418 13.08 -10.59 -6.43
C LEU A 418 12.32 -11.90 -6.16
N SER A 419 13.04 -12.98 -5.84
CA SER A 419 12.42 -14.19 -5.32
C SER A 419 11.77 -13.95 -3.96
N GLY A 420 10.86 -14.83 -3.52
CA GLY A 420 10.21 -14.72 -2.20
C GLY A 420 11.22 -14.62 -1.05
N GLY A 421 12.27 -15.46 -1.07
CA GLY A 421 13.34 -15.40 -0.07
C GLY A 421 14.16 -14.10 -0.12
N GLN A 422 14.39 -13.54 -1.32
CA GLN A 422 15.03 -12.23 -1.47
C GLN A 422 14.14 -11.10 -0.94
N GLN A 423 12.82 -11.15 -1.24
CA GLN A 423 11.86 -10.18 -0.71
C GLN A 423 11.82 -10.23 0.82
N GLN A 424 11.81 -11.42 1.42
CA GLN A 424 11.87 -11.58 2.87
C GLN A 424 13.14 -10.99 3.46
N ARG A 425 14.30 -11.22 2.86
CA ARG A 425 15.57 -10.63 3.29
C ARG A 425 15.55 -9.09 3.19
N VAL A 426 14.90 -8.52 2.17
CA VAL A 426 14.69 -7.05 2.08
C VAL A 426 13.78 -6.56 3.21
N ALA A 427 12.70 -7.30 3.56
CA ALA A 427 11.84 -6.95 4.68
C ALA A 427 12.58 -7.00 6.02
N ILE A 428 13.46 -8.00 6.19
CA ILE A 428 14.37 -8.10 7.36
C ILE A 428 15.36 -6.93 7.35
N ALA A 429 16.00 -6.60 6.21
CA ALA A 429 16.90 -5.44 6.10
C ALA A 429 16.20 -4.15 6.51
N ARG A 430 14.96 -3.94 6.03
CA ARG A 430 14.12 -2.79 6.37
C ARG A 430 13.81 -2.69 7.87
N ALA A 431 13.69 -3.83 8.53
CA ALA A 431 13.48 -3.90 9.98
C ALA A 431 14.78 -3.67 10.78
N LEU A 432 15.92 -4.22 10.30
CA LEU A 432 17.20 -4.16 11.00
C LEU A 432 17.93 -2.82 10.86
N VAL A 433 17.69 -2.09 9.77
CA VAL A 433 18.38 -0.83 9.47
C VAL A 433 18.20 0.23 10.58
N ILE A 434 17.12 0.12 11.35
CA ILE A 434 16.83 1.00 12.49
C ILE A 434 17.34 0.44 13.84
N LYS A 435 18.12 -0.65 13.84
CA LYS A 435 18.71 -1.29 15.02
C LYS A 435 17.68 -1.55 16.14
N PRO A 436 16.66 -2.40 15.91
CA PRO A 436 15.60 -2.64 16.88
C PRO A 436 16.12 -3.40 18.11
N ARG A 437 15.50 -3.17 19.28
CA ARG A 437 15.69 -3.98 20.51
C ARG A 437 14.74 -5.17 20.55
N LEU A 438 13.56 -5.02 19.96
CA LEU A 438 12.54 -6.05 19.86
C LEU A 438 12.09 -6.20 18.40
N LEU A 439 12.36 -7.37 17.83
CA LEU A 439 11.95 -7.74 16.48
C LEU A 439 10.78 -8.71 16.54
N LEU A 440 9.64 -8.30 16.03
CA LEU A 440 8.42 -9.09 15.92
C LEU A 440 8.25 -9.59 14.50
N MET A 441 8.07 -10.90 14.29
CA MET A 441 7.96 -11.52 12.98
C MET A 441 6.67 -12.32 12.87
N ASP A 442 5.76 -11.88 11.98
CA ASP A 442 4.47 -12.56 11.76
C ASP A 442 4.62 -13.57 10.62
N GLU A 443 4.65 -14.87 10.94
CA GLU A 443 4.79 -16.00 10.00
C GLU A 443 5.87 -15.80 8.92
N PRO A 444 7.16 -15.57 9.27
CA PRO A 444 8.18 -15.12 8.33
C PRO A 444 8.55 -16.15 7.24
N THR A 445 8.04 -17.38 7.33
CA THR A 445 8.36 -18.48 6.40
C THR A 445 7.15 -18.98 5.61
N SER A 446 5.93 -18.48 5.87
CA SER A 446 4.69 -19.03 5.31
C SER A 446 4.56 -18.87 3.79
N ALA A 447 5.19 -17.84 3.21
CA ALA A 447 5.12 -17.53 1.78
C ALA A 447 6.39 -17.94 1.00
N LEU A 448 7.22 -18.82 1.60
CA LEU A 448 8.52 -19.22 1.04
C LEU A 448 8.54 -20.67 0.61
N ASP A 449 9.34 -20.95 -0.41
CA ASP A 449 9.72 -22.31 -0.78
C ASP A 449 10.64 -22.94 0.28
N PRO A 450 10.72 -24.29 0.37
CA PRO A 450 11.48 -24.99 1.41
C PRO A 450 12.98 -24.66 1.46
N GLU A 451 13.58 -24.30 0.34
CA GLU A 451 14.99 -23.93 0.25
C GLU A 451 15.20 -22.53 0.86
N SER A 452 14.37 -21.57 0.49
CA SER A 452 14.38 -20.22 1.02
C SER A 452 14.10 -20.19 2.53
N VAL A 453 13.22 -21.08 3.05
CA VAL A 453 12.94 -21.20 4.49
C VAL A 453 14.23 -21.43 5.28
N ASN A 454 15.07 -22.40 4.88
CA ASN A 454 16.30 -22.68 5.62
C ASN A 454 17.23 -21.45 5.68
N GLY A 455 17.37 -20.72 4.56
CA GLY A 455 18.18 -19.50 4.51
C GLY A 455 17.69 -18.38 5.43
N ILE A 456 16.36 -18.29 5.66
CA ILE A 456 15.80 -17.33 6.61
C ILE A 456 15.99 -17.80 8.06
N LEU A 457 15.84 -19.10 8.34
CA LEU A 457 16.10 -19.67 9.67
C LEU A 457 17.56 -19.48 10.08
N ASP A 458 18.52 -19.67 9.15
CA ASP A 458 19.94 -19.43 9.39
C ASP A 458 20.21 -17.97 9.72
N LEU A 459 19.62 -17.06 8.95
CA LEU A 459 19.76 -15.62 9.15
C LEU A 459 19.24 -15.21 10.54
N VAL A 460 18.03 -15.65 10.91
CA VAL A 460 17.44 -15.35 12.23
C VAL A 460 18.28 -16.00 13.35
N GLY A 461 18.82 -17.19 13.13
CA GLY A 461 19.72 -17.85 14.05
C GLY A 461 21.03 -17.07 14.26
N GLU A 462 21.58 -16.43 13.23
CA GLU A 462 22.74 -15.53 13.36
C GLU A 462 22.40 -14.26 14.15
N LEU A 463 21.23 -13.67 13.93
CA LEU A 463 20.75 -12.52 14.71
C LEU A 463 20.60 -12.87 16.19
N LYS A 464 20.03 -14.05 16.48
CA LYS A 464 19.90 -14.59 17.83
C LYS A 464 21.25 -14.71 18.55
N LYS A 465 22.27 -15.26 17.87
CA LYS A 465 23.61 -15.46 18.45
C LYS A 465 24.29 -14.17 18.90
N LYS A 466 23.95 -13.03 18.29
CA LYS A 466 24.50 -11.72 18.68
C LYS A 466 23.99 -11.24 20.04
N GLY A 467 22.81 -11.74 20.49
CA GLY A 467 22.25 -11.45 21.81
C GLY A 467 21.69 -10.04 22.02
N ASP A 468 21.87 -9.14 21.05
CA ASP A 468 21.52 -7.71 21.18
C ASP A 468 20.01 -7.44 20.92
N ILE A 469 19.28 -8.41 20.36
CA ILE A 469 17.90 -8.24 19.90
C ILE A 469 17.02 -9.34 20.52
N SER A 470 15.91 -8.95 21.14
CA SER A 470 14.84 -9.88 21.51
C SER A 470 13.99 -10.19 20.29
N ILE A 471 13.66 -11.45 20.03
CA ILE A 471 12.91 -11.87 18.84
C ILE A 471 11.62 -12.58 19.25
N VAL A 472 10.49 -12.19 18.65
CA VAL A 472 9.21 -12.90 18.80
C VAL A 472 8.72 -13.33 17.43
N ILE A 473 8.46 -14.62 17.25
CA ILE A 473 8.06 -15.19 15.96
C ILE A 473 6.70 -15.87 16.13
N THR A 474 5.72 -15.54 15.28
CA THR A 474 4.51 -16.36 15.16
C THR A 474 4.70 -17.41 14.09
N THR A 475 4.26 -18.61 14.33
CA THR A 475 4.27 -19.70 13.35
C THR A 475 3.29 -20.82 13.70
N HIS A 476 2.97 -21.63 12.72
CA HIS A 476 2.32 -22.92 12.89
C HIS A 476 3.27 -24.09 12.59
N GLN A 477 4.54 -23.81 12.24
CA GLN A 477 5.54 -24.79 11.86
C GLN A 477 6.43 -25.18 13.04
N LEU A 478 6.42 -26.46 13.44
CA LEU A 478 7.25 -26.98 14.53
C LEU A 478 8.76 -26.83 14.24
N LYS A 479 9.17 -26.97 12.98
CA LYS A 479 10.57 -26.80 12.55
C LYS A 479 11.12 -25.41 12.93
N VAL A 480 10.31 -24.35 12.81
CA VAL A 480 10.71 -23.00 13.20
C VAL A 480 10.87 -22.90 14.71
N ALA A 481 9.91 -23.46 15.46
CA ALA A 481 9.92 -23.47 16.92
C ALA A 481 11.12 -24.25 17.48
N SER A 482 11.41 -25.44 16.96
CA SER A 482 12.53 -26.26 17.42
C SER A 482 13.90 -25.68 17.09
N ARG A 483 14.03 -24.98 15.94
CA ARG A 483 15.34 -24.48 15.49
C ARG A 483 15.70 -23.12 16.09
N LEU A 484 14.71 -22.25 16.28
CA LEU A 484 14.93 -20.86 16.70
C LEU A 484 14.50 -20.56 18.13
N GLY A 485 13.48 -21.27 18.67
CA GLY A 485 12.88 -20.95 19.95
C GLY A 485 13.82 -21.23 21.13
N ASP A 486 14.02 -20.28 22.03
CA ASP A 486 14.46 -20.53 23.39
C ASP A 486 13.23 -20.90 24.23
N THR A 487 12.15 -20.16 24.00
CA THR A 487 10.86 -20.32 24.66
C THR A 487 9.78 -20.52 23.61
N VAL A 488 8.84 -21.42 23.87
CA VAL A 488 7.64 -21.65 23.08
C VAL A 488 6.41 -21.33 23.90
N VAL A 489 5.50 -20.59 23.31
CA VAL A 489 4.18 -20.27 23.85
C VAL A 489 3.14 -20.88 22.93
N PHE A 490 2.47 -21.93 23.38
CA PHE A 490 1.40 -22.54 22.60
C PHE A 490 0.07 -21.84 22.85
N MET A 491 -0.54 -21.35 21.78
CA MET A 491 -1.81 -20.62 21.80
C MET A 491 -2.93 -21.42 21.14
N ASN A 492 -4.08 -21.43 21.78
CA ASN A 492 -5.30 -22.00 21.23
C ASN A 492 -6.52 -21.16 21.62
N ASN A 493 -7.37 -20.81 20.63
CA ASN A 493 -8.60 -20.03 20.84
C ASN A 493 -8.40 -18.75 21.69
N GLY A 494 -7.34 -17.99 21.40
CA GLY A 494 -7.07 -16.71 22.06
C GLY A 494 -6.47 -16.80 23.46
N GLN A 495 -6.13 -17.98 23.93
CA GLN A 495 -5.53 -18.22 25.25
C GLN A 495 -4.16 -18.87 25.11
N ILE A 496 -3.30 -18.64 26.12
CA ILE A 496 -2.06 -19.40 26.29
C ILE A 496 -2.43 -20.70 26.98
N VAL A 497 -2.11 -21.81 26.35
CA VAL A 497 -2.40 -23.15 26.85
C VAL A 497 -1.17 -23.74 27.53
N GLU A 498 0.00 -23.55 26.94
CA GLU A 498 1.25 -24.06 27.47
C GLU A 498 2.40 -23.10 27.15
N TYR A 499 3.35 -22.98 28.06
CA TYR A 499 4.48 -22.08 27.99
C TYR A 499 5.69 -22.68 28.69
N GLY A 500 6.85 -22.66 28.02
CA GLY A 500 8.07 -23.22 28.60
C GLY A 500 9.26 -23.16 27.64
N SER A 501 10.33 -23.89 28.00
CA SER A 501 11.45 -24.06 27.07
C SER A 501 10.98 -24.74 25.79
N ALA A 502 11.61 -24.42 24.65
CA ALA A 502 11.22 -25.02 23.36
C ALA A 502 11.31 -26.56 23.42
N ILE A 503 12.31 -27.11 24.12
CA ILE A 503 12.49 -28.56 24.29
C ILE A 503 11.32 -29.15 25.07
N ASP A 504 10.94 -28.55 26.19
CA ASP A 504 9.88 -29.11 27.05
C ASP A 504 8.52 -29.06 26.33
N VAL A 505 8.13 -27.92 25.77
CA VAL A 505 6.83 -27.76 25.07
C VAL A 505 6.74 -28.65 23.82
N LEU A 506 7.85 -28.87 23.10
CA LEU A 506 7.83 -29.67 21.86
C LEU A 506 8.02 -31.19 22.10
N THR A 507 8.63 -31.61 23.24
CA THR A 507 8.91 -33.03 23.45
C THR A 507 8.25 -33.62 24.71
N LYS A 508 7.82 -32.76 25.65
CA LYS A 508 7.25 -33.14 26.96
C LYS A 508 5.98 -32.35 27.26
N ALA A 509 5.23 -32.00 26.22
CA ALA A 509 3.97 -31.27 26.38
C ALA A 509 3.05 -31.97 27.37
N THR A 510 2.41 -31.20 28.24
CA THR A 510 1.51 -31.71 29.29
C THR A 510 0.04 -31.49 28.93
N ASP A 511 -0.28 -30.43 28.20
CA ASP A 511 -1.65 -30.15 27.80
C ASP A 511 -2.07 -31.00 26.56
N PRO A 512 -3.25 -31.65 26.62
CA PRO A 512 -3.73 -32.49 25.50
C PRO A 512 -3.86 -31.76 24.15
N LYS A 513 -4.09 -30.46 24.16
CA LYS A 513 -4.19 -29.66 22.91
C LYS A 513 -2.81 -29.43 22.30
N THR A 514 -1.78 -29.20 23.13
CA THR A 514 -0.39 -29.07 22.68
C THR A 514 0.09 -30.42 22.14
N ILE A 515 -0.15 -31.53 22.86
CA ILE A 515 0.23 -32.87 22.42
C ILE A 515 -0.34 -33.17 21.03
N ARG A 516 -1.67 -33.04 20.89
CA ARG A 516 -2.34 -33.25 19.58
C ARG A 516 -1.77 -32.39 18.46
N PHE A 517 -1.42 -31.14 18.75
CA PHE A 517 -0.84 -30.25 17.75
C PHE A 517 0.57 -30.70 17.36
N VAL A 518 1.40 -31.07 18.33
CA VAL A 518 2.77 -31.55 18.08
C VAL A 518 2.74 -32.86 17.29
N GLU A 519 1.86 -33.81 17.64
CA GLU A 519 1.69 -35.08 16.91
C GLU A 519 1.18 -34.90 15.48
N ALA A 520 0.29 -33.93 15.25
CA ALA A 520 -0.29 -33.68 13.92
C ALA A 520 0.66 -32.98 12.94
N PHE A 521 1.64 -32.23 13.42
CA PHE A 521 2.54 -31.39 12.62
C PHE A 521 4.04 -31.71 12.82
N GLY A 522 4.39 -32.72 13.65
CA GLY A 522 5.74 -33.19 14.00
C GLY A 522 6.33 -34.28 13.13
#